data_f03e36715ad8f9bd15e7da5c403e8e56
#
_entry.id   f03e36715ad8f9bd15e7da5c403e8e56
#
_cell.length_a   1.000
_cell.length_b   1.000
_cell.length_c   1.000
_cell.angle_alpha   90.00
_cell.angle_beta   90.00
_cell.angle_gamma   90.00
#
_symmetry.space_group_name_H-M   'P 1'
#
loop_
_entity.id
_entity.type
_entity.pdbx_description
1 polymer ?
#
loop_
_entity_poly.entity_id
_entity_poly.type
_entity_poly.pdbx_seq_one_letter_code
_entity_poly.pdbx_strand_id
1 'polypeptide(L)'
;MEIRKDYSLLSHNTFGMDIKASLFIEYTSVEELKEILLRYPLEEGCWLHIGGGSNLLFKGDYPGIILHSAIKGYEILEENEQEVIVRVGAGEVWDDFVAYSVEKGWYGAENLSLIPGEVGASAVQNIGAYGMEAKDLIVNVETVEVATGEERIFTNAECAYAYRESAFKLSLKGKYIVTKVSYRLKKTPYYHLDYGNVRAELEKSGIALTLSNVREVIIKIREGKLPDPKVQGNAGSFFMNPIVPRGQFEALLAEYPQMPHYVVDAERVKIPAAWMIDQCGWKGKRLGNAGVHDKQALVLVNAGGATGEEVIRLSEAIQKSVFDKFGIRISPEVNFI
;
A
#
# COMPACT_ATOMS: atom_id res chain seq x y z
N MET A 1 -10.80 23.66 -3.87
CA MET A 1 -11.19 22.69 -4.94
C MET A 1 -10.56 23.09 -6.26
N GLU A 2 -9.91 22.17 -6.94
CA GLU A 2 -9.34 22.36 -8.28
C GLU A 2 -9.95 21.36 -9.26
N ILE A 3 -10.36 21.83 -10.46
CA ILE A 3 -11.05 21.01 -11.47
C ILE A 3 -10.28 21.14 -12.79
N ARG A 4 -9.80 20.02 -13.33
CA ARG A 4 -9.01 19.97 -14.57
C ARG A 4 -9.59 18.92 -15.53
N LYS A 5 -9.77 19.29 -16.80
CA LYS A 5 -10.18 18.38 -17.89
C LYS A 5 -8.95 17.83 -18.60
N ASP A 6 -9.08 16.64 -19.16
CA ASP A 6 -8.02 15.95 -19.91
C ASP A 6 -6.67 15.96 -19.18
N TYR A 7 -6.74 15.71 -17.86
CA TYR A 7 -5.61 15.88 -16.95
C TYR A 7 -4.67 14.66 -17.01
N SER A 8 -3.36 14.92 -17.18
CA SER A 8 -2.33 13.88 -17.09
C SER A 8 -2.21 13.36 -15.67
N LEU A 9 -2.34 12.04 -15.49
CA LEU A 9 -2.16 11.34 -14.22
C LEU A 9 -0.70 10.90 -13.99
N LEU A 10 0.26 11.44 -14.73
CA LEU A 10 1.68 11.08 -14.59
C LEU A 10 2.20 11.28 -13.16
N SER A 11 1.73 12.33 -12.47
CA SER A 11 2.07 12.59 -11.06
C SER A 11 1.23 11.80 -10.05
N HIS A 12 0.21 11.06 -10.52
CA HIS A 12 -0.75 10.33 -9.70
C HIS A 12 -0.76 8.82 -10.00
N ASN A 13 0.32 8.30 -10.59
CA ASN A 13 0.58 6.87 -10.66
C ASN A 13 2.09 6.60 -10.61
N THR A 14 2.48 5.66 -9.78
CA THR A 14 3.90 5.36 -9.55
C THR A 14 4.51 4.47 -10.62
N PHE A 15 3.73 3.92 -11.57
CA PHE A 15 4.27 3.29 -12.78
C PHE A 15 4.84 4.29 -13.79
N GLY A 16 4.62 5.61 -13.58
CA GLY A 16 5.14 6.66 -14.45
C GLY A 16 4.56 6.59 -15.87
N MET A 17 3.28 6.25 -15.99
CA MET A 17 2.56 6.21 -17.26
C MET A 17 1.83 7.52 -17.47
N ASP A 18 2.07 8.18 -18.61
CA ASP A 18 1.37 9.41 -18.99
C ASP A 18 0.02 9.05 -19.62
N ILE A 19 -0.96 8.87 -18.77
CA ILE A 19 -2.36 8.62 -19.11
C ILE A 19 -3.22 9.79 -18.66
N LYS A 20 -4.39 9.98 -19.26
CA LYS A 20 -5.28 11.11 -18.95
C LYS A 20 -6.56 10.65 -18.27
N ALA A 21 -7.06 11.48 -17.35
CA ALA A 21 -8.42 11.41 -16.87
C ALA A 21 -9.28 12.44 -17.60
N SER A 22 -10.52 12.10 -17.97
CA SER A 22 -11.45 13.05 -18.59
C SER A 22 -11.72 14.23 -17.66
N LEU A 23 -11.83 13.96 -16.36
CA LEU A 23 -11.99 14.98 -15.32
C LEU A 23 -11.18 14.60 -14.09
N PHE A 24 -10.36 15.51 -13.59
CA PHE A 24 -9.64 15.40 -12.31
C PHE A 24 -10.14 16.48 -11.37
N ILE A 25 -10.54 16.09 -10.16
CA ILE A 25 -11.01 17.00 -9.13
C ILE A 25 -10.22 16.76 -7.85
N GLU A 26 -9.47 17.78 -7.42
CA GLU A 26 -8.76 17.80 -6.16
C GLU A 26 -9.50 18.69 -5.16
N TYR A 27 -9.67 18.21 -3.94
CA TYR A 27 -10.37 18.93 -2.88
C TYR A 27 -9.52 18.98 -1.61
N THR A 28 -9.70 20.07 -0.83
CA THR A 28 -8.88 20.38 0.34
C THR A 28 -9.65 20.33 1.66
N SER A 29 -10.98 20.14 1.60
CA SER A 29 -11.83 20.05 2.79
C SER A 29 -13.00 19.09 2.59
N VAL A 30 -13.66 18.72 3.69
CA VAL A 30 -14.88 17.91 3.69
C VAL A 30 -16.03 18.65 3.01
N GLU A 31 -16.11 19.97 3.20
CA GLU A 31 -17.12 20.82 2.58
C GLU A 31 -16.99 20.83 1.07
N GLU A 32 -15.76 20.95 0.54
CA GLU A 32 -15.50 20.85 -0.90
C GLU A 32 -15.86 19.45 -1.45
N LEU A 33 -15.56 18.38 -0.69
CA LEU A 33 -15.97 17.03 -1.08
C LEU A 33 -17.49 16.92 -1.16
N LYS A 34 -18.24 17.42 -0.17
CA LYS A 34 -19.70 17.43 -0.18
C LYS A 34 -20.26 18.24 -1.36
N GLU A 35 -19.65 19.39 -1.68
CA GLU A 35 -20.02 20.16 -2.89
C GLU A 35 -19.83 19.33 -4.18
N ILE A 36 -18.70 18.60 -4.29
CA ILE A 36 -18.44 17.72 -5.43
C ILE A 36 -19.52 16.65 -5.55
N LEU A 37 -19.87 15.98 -4.45
CA LEU A 37 -20.89 14.93 -4.43
C LEU A 37 -22.28 15.43 -4.88
N LEU A 38 -22.62 16.67 -4.53
CA LEU A 38 -23.86 17.30 -4.96
C LEU A 38 -23.84 17.71 -6.45
N ARG A 39 -22.68 18.12 -6.97
CA ARG A 39 -22.54 18.70 -8.31
C ARG A 39 -22.31 17.67 -9.40
N TYR A 40 -21.62 16.58 -9.07
CA TYR A 40 -21.23 15.54 -10.02
C TYR A 40 -21.89 14.22 -9.65
N PRO A 41 -22.70 13.63 -10.55
CA PRO A 41 -23.22 12.29 -10.31
C PRO A 41 -22.06 11.27 -10.37
N LEU A 42 -21.78 10.63 -9.23
CA LEU A 42 -20.75 9.61 -9.13
C LEU A 42 -21.37 8.22 -9.35
N GLU A 43 -21.73 7.93 -10.59
CA GLU A 43 -22.26 6.61 -10.99
C GLU A 43 -21.18 5.54 -10.88
N GLU A 44 -21.54 4.34 -10.47
CA GLU A 44 -20.62 3.22 -10.31
C GLU A 44 -19.85 2.95 -11.63
N GLY A 45 -18.55 2.82 -11.55
CA GLY A 45 -17.67 2.61 -12.71
C GLY A 45 -17.28 3.87 -13.48
N CYS A 46 -17.92 5.02 -13.22
CA CYS A 46 -17.63 6.28 -13.90
C CYS A 46 -16.70 7.21 -13.10
N TRP A 47 -16.30 6.82 -11.91
CA TRP A 47 -15.40 7.61 -11.06
C TRP A 47 -14.45 6.72 -10.24
N LEU A 48 -13.37 7.29 -9.80
CA LEU A 48 -12.39 6.66 -8.93
C LEU A 48 -11.81 7.69 -7.95
N HIS A 49 -11.75 7.33 -6.68
CA HIS A 49 -10.98 8.10 -5.68
C HIS A 49 -9.59 7.51 -5.57
N ILE A 50 -8.56 8.32 -5.75
CA ILE A 50 -7.17 7.92 -5.66
C ILE A 50 -6.44 8.72 -4.58
N GLY A 51 -5.37 8.13 -4.02
CA GLY A 51 -4.32 8.85 -3.33
C GLY A 51 -3.13 9.04 -4.27
N GLY A 52 -1.91 8.88 -3.79
CA GLY A 52 -0.69 9.01 -4.60
C GLY A 52 -0.50 7.97 -5.73
N GLY A 53 -1.50 7.14 -6.01
CA GLY A 53 -1.48 6.19 -7.14
C GLY A 53 -0.44 5.06 -7.02
N SER A 54 0.04 4.78 -5.81
CA SER A 54 1.14 3.83 -5.57
C SER A 54 0.75 2.35 -5.65
N ASN A 55 -0.55 2.06 -5.79
CA ASN A 55 -1.07 0.69 -5.93
C ASN A 55 -2.09 0.56 -7.07
N LEU A 56 -1.89 1.35 -8.14
CA LEU A 56 -2.76 1.38 -9.31
C LEU A 56 -1.97 1.06 -10.58
N LEU A 57 -2.59 0.32 -11.48
CA LEU A 57 -2.14 0.10 -12.84
C LEU A 57 -3.26 0.47 -13.81
N PHE A 58 -3.08 1.58 -14.50
CA PHE A 58 -4.01 2.01 -15.53
C PHE A 58 -3.74 1.29 -16.85
N LYS A 59 -4.78 0.79 -17.49
CA LYS A 59 -4.69 0.15 -18.82
C LYS A 59 -4.53 1.17 -19.95
N GLY A 60 -5.05 2.37 -19.75
CA GLY A 60 -5.05 3.49 -20.69
C GLY A 60 -5.66 4.73 -20.05
N ASP A 61 -6.08 5.69 -20.88
CA ASP A 61 -6.80 6.87 -20.42
C ASP A 61 -8.07 6.50 -19.66
N TYR A 62 -8.35 7.23 -18.59
CA TYR A 62 -9.53 7.00 -17.75
C TYR A 62 -10.69 7.90 -18.21
N PRO A 63 -11.78 7.35 -18.75
CA PRO A 63 -12.85 8.14 -19.35
C PRO A 63 -13.81 8.76 -18.33
N GLY A 64 -13.51 8.67 -17.02
CA GLY A 64 -14.36 9.12 -15.94
C GLY A 64 -13.78 10.25 -15.11
N ILE A 65 -14.31 10.38 -13.89
CA ILE A 65 -13.90 11.37 -12.89
C ILE A 65 -12.88 10.74 -11.95
N ILE A 66 -11.72 11.35 -11.82
CA ILE A 66 -10.76 11.06 -10.75
C ILE A 66 -10.94 12.08 -9.64
N LEU A 67 -11.18 11.59 -8.42
CA LEU A 67 -11.18 12.39 -7.20
C LEU A 67 -9.88 12.17 -6.45
N HIS A 68 -9.27 13.26 -5.96
CA HIS A 68 -8.06 13.23 -5.15
C HIS A 68 -8.24 14.09 -3.90
N SER A 69 -7.89 13.54 -2.73
CA SER A 69 -7.93 14.27 -1.47
C SER A 69 -6.63 15.02 -1.22
N ALA A 70 -6.71 16.34 -1.10
CA ALA A 70 -5.64 17.19 -0.58
C ALA A 70 -5.96 17.68 0.84
N ILE A 71 -6.79 16.96 1.60
CA ILE A 71 -7.05 17.30 3.01
C ILE A 71 -5.78 17.03 3.80
N LYS A 72 -5.19 18.09 4.33
CA LYS A 72 -3.92 18.08 5.07
C LYS A 72 -4.14 18.36 6.56
N GLY A 73 -3.09 18.19 7.33
CA GLY A 73 -2.98 18.57 8.73
C GLY A 73 -2.89 17.42 9.71
N TYR A 74 -2.31 17.73 10.85
CA TYR A 74 -2.13 16.86 12.01
C TYR A 74 -2.81 17.53 13.20
N GLU A 75 -3.66 16.80 13.92
CA GLU A 75 -4.35 17.30 15.11
C GLU A 75 -4.21 16.28 16.24
N ILE A 76 -3.68 16.73 17.37
CA ILE A 76 -3.62 15.91 18.59
C ILE A 76 -5.02 15.92 19.22
N LEU A 77 -5.66 14.74 19.26
CA LEU A 77 -6.97 14.57 19.89
C LEU A 77 -6.84 14.28 21.38
N GLU A 78 -5.90 13.43 21.73
CA GLU A 78 -5.65 13.01 23.10
C GLU A 78 -4.14 12.82 23.30
N GLU A 79 -3.62 13.20 24.44
CA GLU A 79 -2.23 13.02 24.80
C GLU A 79 -2.09 12.81 26.31
N ASN A 80 -1.28 11.82 26.70
CA ASN A 80 -0.87 11.58 28.06
C ASN A 80 0.63 11.21 28.13
N GLU A 81 1.12 10.74 29.28
CA GLU A 81 2.52 10.37 29.44
C GLU A 81 2.93 9.13 28.63
N GLN A 82 2.00 8.25 28.25
CA GLN A 82 2.28 6.94 27.63
C GLN A 82 1.95 6.92 26.15
N GLU A 83 0.94 7.66 25.69
CA GLU A 83 0.46 7.60 24.33
C GLU A 83 -0.11 8.94 23.84
N VAL A 84 -0.23 9.05 22.54
CA VAL A 84 -0.87 10.15 21.84
C VAL A 84 -1.83 9.59 20.78
N ILE A 85 -2.98 10.22 20.59
CA ILE A 85 -3.89 9.99 19.47
C ILE A 85 -3.82 11.21 18.54
N VAL A 86 -3.39 10.95 17.32
CA VAL A 86 -3.22 11.99 16.29
C VAL A 86 -4.19 11.73 15.14
N ARG A 87 -4.99 12.73 14.80
CA ARG A 87 -5.86 12.76 13.63
C ARG A 87 -5.11 13.39 12.45
N VAL A 88 -5.09 12.70 11.33
CA VAL A 88 -4.28 13.04 10.16
C VAL A 88 -5.17 13.15 8.93
N GLY A 89 -5.00 14.20 8.13
CA GLY A 89 -5.72 14.39 6.87
C GLY A 89 -5.41 13.28 5.85
N ALA A 90 -6.43 12.81 5.14
CA ALA A 90 -6.31 11.67 4.22
C ALA A 90 -5.32 11.91 3.07
N GLY A 91 -5.12 13.17 2.66
CA GLY A 91 -4.18 13.57 1.61
C GLY A 91 -2.74 13.79 2.12
N GLU A 92 -2.43 13.59 3.41
CA GLU A 92 -1.04 13.62 3.87
C GLU A 92 -0.24 12.46 3.28
N VAL A 93 1.02 12.73 2.92
CA VAL A 93 1.95 11.68 2.50
C VAL A 93 2.23 10.79 3.69
N TRP A 94 2.07 9.48 3.51
CA TRP A 94 2.23 8.51 4.60
C TRP A 94 3.61 8.58 5.25
N ASP A 95 4.67 8.62 4.45
CA ASP A 95 6.04 8.63 5.01
C ASP A 95 6.40 9.95 5.70
N ASP A 96 5.77 11.07 5.31
CA ASP A 96 5.91 12.35 6.01
C ASP A 96 5.26 12.27 7.39
N PHE A 97 4.10 11.61 7.52
CA PHE A 97 3.48 11.34 8.82
C PHE A 97 4.36 10.44 9.70
N VAL A 98 4.96 9.40 9.13
CA VAL A 98 5.90 8.54 9.88
C VAL A 98 7.12 9.33 10.33
N ALA A 99 7.70 10.17 9.45
CA ALA A 99 8.83 11.05 9.80
C ALA A 99 8.48 12.02 10.94
N TYR A 100 7.32 12.67 10.82
CA TYR A 100 6.79 13.55 11.87
C TYR A 100 6.62 12.84 13.21
N SER A 101 6.07 11.61 13.20
CA SER A 101 5.90 10.81 14.40
C SER A 101 7.24 10.49 15.07
N VAL A 102 8.25 10.10 14.28
CA VAL A 102 9.62 9.84 14.77
C VAL A 102 10.27 11.09 15.35
N GLU A 103 10.12 12.24 14.69
CA GLU A 103 10.63 13.53 15.19
C GLU A 103 10.02 13.92 16.54
N LYS A 104 8.72 13.64 16.73
CA LYS A 104 8.03 13.85 18.01
C LYS A 104 8.36 12.81 19.09
N GLY A 105 9.13 11.77 18.78
CA GLY A 105 9.41 10.69 19.70
C GLY A 105 8.22 9.75 19.93
N TRP A 106 7.33 9.62 18.93
CA TRP A 106 6.15 8.76 18.97
C TRP A 106 6.42 7.44 18.26
N TYR A 107 6.33 6.35 18.98
CA TYR A 107 6.66 4.99 18.56
C TYR A 107 5.46 4.27 17.96
N GLY A 108 5.73 3.35 17.02
CA GLY A 108 4.78 2.41 16.44
C GLY A 108 4.66 2.51 14.92
N ALA A 109 4.87 3.70 14.33
CA ALA A 109 4.77 3.88 12.88
C ALA A 109 6.10 3.64 12.13
N GLU A 110 7.24 3.59 12.80
CA GLU A 110 8.58 3.53 12.22
C GLU A 110 8.80 2.30 11.30
N ASN A 111 8.16 1.17 11.60
CA ASN A 111 8.24 -0.02 10.76
C ASN A 111 7.56 0.15 9.40
N LEU A 112 6.66 1.13 9.28
CA LEU A 112 5.92 1.44 8.06
C LEU A 112 6.56 2.58 7.25
N SER A 113 7.83 2.90 7.55
CA SER A 113 8.63 3.93 6.86
C SER A 113 8.77 3.63 5.37
N LEU A 114 8.83 4.71 4.57
CA LEU A 114 9.05 4.69 3.13
C LEU A 114 8.01 3.85 2.34
N ILE A 115 6.81 3.59 2.91
CA ILE A 115 5.70 3.05 2.13
C ILE A 115 5.12 4.21 1.32
N PRO A 116 5.12 4.11 -0.03
CA PRO A 116 4.58 5.17 -0.86
C PRO A 116 3.05 5.25 -0.76
N GLY A 117 2.52 6.45 -0.92
CA GLY A 117 1.08 6.72 -0.89
C GLY A 117 0.69 7.69 0.21
N GLU A 118 -0.59 7.77 0.48
CA GLU A 118 -1.20 8.75 1.37
C GLU A 118 -1.92 8.10 2.55
N VAL A 119 -2.15 8.89 3.59
CA VAL A 119 -2.80 8.46 4.84
C VAL A 119 -4.16 7.82 4.61
N GLY A 120 -5.03 8.40 3.76
CA GLY A 120 -6.33 7.80 3.44
C GLY A 120 -6.19 6.42 2.82
N ALA A 121 -5.25 6.26 1.88
CA ALA A 121 -4.97 4.97 1.24
C ALA A 121 -4.40 3.94 2.24
N SER A 122 -3.67 4.38 3.27
CA SER A 122 -3.14 3.49 4.31
C SER A 122 -4.24 2.74 5.05
N ALA A 123 -5.36 3.44 5.35
CA ALA A 123 -6.53 2.87 5.99
C ALA A 123 -7.33 1.95 5.05
N VAL A 124 -7.49 2.35 3.76
CA VAL A 124 -8.21 1.53 2.78
C VAL A 124 -7.48 0.22 2.50
N GLN A 125 -6.15 0.26 2.35
CA GLN A 125 -5.32 -0.88 1.97
C GLN A 125 -4.86 -1.74 3.15
N ASN A 126 -5.00 -1.25 4.40
CA ASN A 126 -4.31 -1.81 5.56
C ASN A 126 -2.83 -2.06 5.23
N ILE A 127 -2.11 -0.98 4.87
CA ILE A 127 -0.69 -1.08 4.50
C ILE A 127 0.11 -1.75 5.62
N GLY A 128 1.17 -2.45 5.25
CA GLY A 128 1.97 -3.13 6.25
C GLY A 128 3.35 -3.52 5.75
N ALA A 129 4.32 -3.44 6.65
CA ALA A 129 5.69 -3.84 6.43
C ALA A 129 6.36 -4.21 7.76
N TYR A 130 7.39 -5.03 7.72
CA TYR A 130 8.24 -5.38 8.87
C TYR A 130 7.48 -5.76 10.14
N GLY A 131 6.42 -6.57 9.99
CA GLY A 131 5.64 -7.12 11.10
C GLY A 131 4.56 -6.19 11.66
N MET A 132 4.40 -4.98 11.11
CA MET A 132 3.35 -4.03 11.49
C MET A 132 2.38 -3.79 10.34
N GLU A 133 1.13 -3.52 10.67
CA GLU A 133 0.08 -3.10 9.73
C GLU A 133 -0.57 -1.80 10.23
N ALA A 134 -1.14 -1.00 9.32
CA ALA A 134 -1.80 0.26 9.69
C ALA A 134 -2.91 0.06 10.74
N LYS A 135 -3.64 -1.06 10.66
CA LYS A 135 -4.68 -1.43 11.64
C LYS A 135 -4.18 -1.49 13.09
N ASP A 136 -2.88 -1.78 13.31
CA ASP A 136 -2.31 -1.88 14.65
C ASP A 136 -2.19 -0.50 15.33
N LEU A 137 -2.26 0.57 14.52
CA LEU A 137 -2.19 1.96 14.96
C LEU A 137 -3.53 2.69 14.85
N ILE A 138 -4.38 2.32 13.89
CA ILE A 138 -5.64 3.02 13.60
C ILE A 138 -6.61 2.89 14.77
N VAL A 139 -7.13 4.04 15.23
CA VAL A 139 -8.20 4.14 16.22
C VAL A 139 -9.56 4.20 15.53
N ASN A 140 -9.69 5.14 14.58
CA ASN A 140 -10.90 5.33 13.79
C ASN A 140 -10.57 5.95 12.42
N VAL A 141 -11.56 5.89 11.52
CA VAL A 141 -11.48 6.43 10.15
C VAL A 141 -12.70 7.32 9.93
N GLU A 142 -12.46 8.60 9.67
CA GLU A 142 -13.49 9.57 9.32
C GLU A 142 -13.74 9.52 7.81
N THR A 143 -15.00 9.52 7.42
CA THR A 143 -15.43 9.34 6.02
C THR A 143 -16.61 10.22 5.68
N VAL A 144 -16.85 10.38 4.37
CA VAL A 144 -18.10 10.92 3.83
C VAL A 144 -18.77 9.83 2.99
N GLU A 145 -20.06 9.60 3.21
CA GLU A 145 -20.86 8.70 2.40
C GLU A 145 -21.14 9.32 1.02
N VAL A 146 -20.80 8.59 -0.03
CA VAL A 146 -20.91 9.10 -1.41
C VAL A 146 -22.35 9.41 -1.80
N ALA A 147 -23.32 8.58 -1.36
CA ALA A 147 -24.71 8.71 -1.74
C ALA A 147 -25.43 9.88 -1.06
N THR A 148 -25.07 10.20 0.18
CA THR A 148 -25.80 11.16 1.02
C THR A 148 -24.99 12.42 1.32
N GLY A 149 -23.65 12.36 1.23
CA GLY A 149 -22.76 13.42 1.71
C GLY A 149 -22.64 13.47 3.24
N GLU A 150 -23.22 12.51 3.95
CA GLU A 150 -23.17 12.45 5.42
C GLU A 150 -21.78 11.96 5.90
N GLU A 151 -21.32 12.55 7.00
CA GLU A 151 -20.09 12.13 7.65
C GLU A 151 -20.35 10.89 8.52
N ARG A 152 -19.43 9.94 8.46
CA ARG A 152 -19.46 8.76 9.34
C ARG A 152 -18.05 8.44 9.82
N ILE A 153 -17.96 8.09 11.10
CA ILE A 153 -16.74 7.60 11.74
C ILE A 153 -16.86 6.08 11.90
N PHE A 154 -15.87 5.37 11.39
CA PHE A 154 -15.72 3.93 11.57
C PHE A 154 -14.67 3.66 12.64
N THR A 155 -15.01 2.87 13.65
CA THR A 155 -14.02 2.33 14.58
C THR A 155 -13.11 1.34 13.89
N ASN A 156 -11.95 1.04 14.48
CA ASN A 156 -11.03 0.01 13.96
C ASN A 156 -11.75 -1.33 13.71
N ALA A 157 -12.62 -1.75 14.62
CA ALA A 157 -13.38 -3.00 14.50
C ALA A 157 -14.35 -2.99 13.31
N GLU A 158 -15.04 -1.87 13.05
CA GLU A 158 -15.95 -1.73 11.90
C GLU A 158 -15.21 -1.70 10.56
N CYS A 159 -13.93 -1.31 10.55
CA CYS A 159 -13.09 -1.38 9.35
C CYS A 159 -12.77 -2.81 8.90
N ALA A 160 -13.06 -3.84 9.72
CA ALA A 160 -12.92 -5.27 9.40
C ALA A 160 -11.57 -5.61 8.73
N TYR A 161 -10.49 -5.11 9.30
CA TYR A 161 -9.15 -5.27 8.74
C TYR A 161 -8.67 -6.72 8.70
N ALA A 162 -8.13 -7.11 7.54
CA ALA A 162 -7.38 -8.34 7.32
C ALA A 162 -6.10 -8.05 6.53
N TYR A 163 -5.33 -9.08 6.20
CA TYR A 163 -4.09 -8.91 5.43
C TYR A 163 -4.36 -8.26 4.06
N ARG A 164 -3.95 -7.02 3.89
CA ARG A 164 -4.21 -6.17 2.69
C ARG A 164 -5.68 -5.94 2.39
N GLU A 165 -6.55 -6.06 3.37
CA GLU A 165 -7.99 -5.91 3.23
C GLU A 165 -8.57 -5.00 4.30
N SER A 166 -9.68 -4.33 3.94
CA SER A 166 -10.54 -3.55 4.83
C SER A 166 -11.97 -3.59 4.31
N ALA A 167 -12.93 -3.17 5.14
CA ALA A 167 -14.31 -2.96 4.70
C ALA A 167 -14.39 -2.00 3.49
N PHE A 168 -13.55 -0.95 3.46
CA PHE A 168 -13.50 0.04 2.37
C PHE A 168 -13.05 -0.56 1.03
N LYS A 169 -12.28 -1.63 1.07
CA LYS A 169 -11.83 -2.35 -0.13
C LYS A 169 -12.84 -3.40 -0.59
N LEU A 170 -13.73 -3.87 0.30
CA LEU A 170 -14.69 -4.95 0.07
C LEU A 170 -16.14 -4.42 0.10
N SER A 171 -16.84 -4.59 1.22
CA SER A 171 -18.30 -4.34 1.35
C SER A 171 -18.69 -2.86 1.25
N LEU A 172 -17.78 -1.95 1.55
CA LEU A 172 -17.97 -0.49 1.49
C LEU A 172 -17.27 0.15 0.29
N LYS A 173 -16.72 -0.63 -0.63
CA LYS A 173 -16.04 -0.10 -1.83
C LYS A 173 -16.97 0.82 -2.60
N GLY A 174 -16.50 2.04 -2.91
CA GLY A 174 -17.25 3.05 -3.62
C GLY A 174 -18.38 3.73 -2.84
N LYS A 175 -18.63 3.33 -1.58
CA LYS A 175 -19.70 3.91 -0.75
C LYS A 175 -19.22 5.03 0.16
N TYR A 176 -17.96 4.99 0.57
CA TYR A 176 -17.36 5.97 1.50
C TYR A 176 -16.03 6.45 0.98
N ILE A 177 -15.77 7.74 1.16
CA ILE A 177 -14.48 8.38 0.89
C ILE A 177 -13.84 8.73 2.23
N VAL A 178 -12.62 8.25 2.46
CA VAL A 178 -11.84 8.54 3.67
C VAL A 178 -11.35 9.99 3.63
N THR A 179 -11.61 10.74 4.70
CA THR A 179 -11.22 12.14 4.84
C THR A 179 -10.14 12.38 5.86
N LYS A 180 -10.15 11.62 6.97
CA LYS A 180 -9.12 11.66 8.01
C LYS A 180 -8.96 10.29 8.65
N VAL A 181 -7.80 10.03 9.25
CA VAL A 181 -7.53 8.81 10.00
C VAL A 181 -6.87 9.16 11.34
N SER A 182 -7.35 8.57 12.42
CA SER A 182 -6.77 8.76 13.76
C SER A 182 -5.89 7.58 14.12
N TYR A 183 -4.65 7.85 14.53
CA TYR A 183 -3.66 6.86 14.91
C TYR A 183 -3.28 7.00 16.38
N ARG A 184 -3.14 5.88 17.07
CA ARG A 184 -2.57 5.79 18.43
C ARG A 184 -1.11 5.43 18.34
N LEU A 185 -0.25 6.28 18.91
CA LEU A 185 1.20 6.10 18.96
C LEU A 185 1.67 6.14 20.41
N LYS A 186 2.73 5.38 20.70
CA LYS A 186 3.31 5.32 22.05
C LYS A 186 4.35 6.42 22.25
N LYS A 187 4.46 6.94 23.46
CA LYS A 187 5.51 7.90 23.87
C LYS A 187 6.67 7.23 24.62
N THR A 188 6.54 5.94 24.86
CA THR A 188 7.57 5.12 25.49
C THR A 188 8.19 4.16 24.50
N PRO A 189 9.48 3.80 24.62
CA PRO A 189 10.14 2.90 23.69
C PRO A 189 9.40 1.59 23.49
N TYR A 190 9.07 1.32 22.22
CA TYR A 190 8.37 0.12 21.79
C TYR A 190 8.83 -0.22 20.37
N TYR A 191 9.50 -1.34 20.18
CA TYR A 191 10.13 -1.69 18.92
C TYR A 191 9.71 -3.06 18.43
N HIS A 192 9.37 -3.17 17.16
CA HIS A 192 9.15 -4.43 16.44
C HIS A 192 10.35 -4.73 15.54
N LEU A 193 11.32 -5.53 16.02
CA LEU A 193 12.58 -5.78 15.32
C LEU A 193 12.69 -7.21 14.75
N ASP A 194 11.76 -8.10 15.09
CA ASP A 194 11.89 -9.53 14.84
C ASP A 194 11.42 -9.98 13.46
N TYR A 195 10.87 -9.05 12.67
CA TYR A 195 10.44 -9.33 11.31
C TYR A 195 11.47 -8.82 10.28
N GLY A 196 11.80 -9.67 9.32
CA GLY A 196 12.82 -9.37 8.31
C GLY A 196 14.21 -9.28 8.96
N ASN A 197 15.09 -8.49 8.37
CA ASN A 197 16.47 -8.36 8.83
C ASN A 197 16.72 -7.10 9.69
N VAL A 198 15.66 -6.48 10.25
CA VAL A 198 15.80 -5.19 10.96
C VAL A 198 16.76 -5.29 12.12
N ARG A 199 16.57 -6.28 13.00
CA ARG A 199 17.48 -6.54 14.14
C ARG A 199 18.92 -6.80 13.69
N ALA A 200 19.10 -7.68 12.72
CA ALA A 200 20.43 -8.05 12.22
C ALA A 200 21.15 -6.85 11.57
N GLU A 201 20.45 -6.00 10.83
CA GLU A 201 21.05 -4.80 10.23
C GLU A 201 21.36 -3.73 11.28
N LEU A 202 20.55 -3.58 12.35
CA LEU A 202 20.87 -2.73 13.49
C LEU A 202 22.16 -3.20 14.20
N GLU A 203 22.25 -4.47 14.53
CA GLU A 203 23.41 -5.08 15.19
C GLU A 203 24.67 -4.95 14.33
N LYS A 204 24.56 -5.25 13.03
CA LYS A 204 25.66 -5.11 12.08
C LYS A 204 26.15 -3.67 11.93
N SER A 205 25.24 -2.69 12.01
CA SER A 205 25.61 -1.27 11.90
C SER A 205 26.33 -0.72 13.13
N GLY A 206 26.18 -1.39 14.28
CA GLY A 206 26.76 -0.94 15.55
C GLY A 206 26.16 0.37 16.11
N ILE A 207 25.03 0.83 15.53
CA ILE A 207 24.37 2.06 15.98
C ILE A 207 23.44 1.78 17.17
N ALA A 208 23.22 2.80 18.01
CA ALA A 208 22.35 2.69 19.17
C ALA A 208 20.90 2.40 18.76
N LEU A 209 20.18 1.63 19.57
CA LEU A 209 18.75 1.40 19.39
C LEU A 209 17.97 2.66 19.79
N THR A 210 17.62 3.47 18.80
CA THR A 210 16.77 4.66 18.93
C THR A 210 15.69 4.62 17.87
N LEU A 211 14.61 5.37 18.09
CA LEU A 211 13.49 5.44 17.14
C LEU A 211 13.95 5.90 15.74
N SER A 212 14.78 6.95 15.68
CA SER A 212 15.36 7.45 14.44
C SER A 212 16.23 6.42 13.74
N ASN A 213 17.10 5.72 14.48
CA ASN A 213 17.99 4.71 13.90
C ASN A 213 17.21 3.48 13.36
N VAL A 214 16.11 3.09 14.03
CA VAL A 214 15.23 2.03 13.52
C VAL A 214 14.62 2.46 12.20
N ARG A 215 14.07 3.69 12.11
CA ARG A 215 13.55 4.23 10.85
C ARG A 215 14.61 4.25 9.74
N GLU A 216 15.80 4.76 10.02
CA GLU A 216 16.90 4.82 9.04
C GLU A 216 17.30 3.43 8.53
N VAL A 217 17.40 2.44 9.41
CA VAL A 217 17.71 1.06 9.01
C VAL A 217 16.60 0.48 8.11
N ILE A 218 15.34 0.72 8.44
CA ILE A 218 14.22 0.27 7.62
C ILE A 218 14.25 0.93 6.24
N ILE A 219 14.48 2.24 6.16
CA ILE A 219 14.65 2.97 4.90
C ILE A 219 15.77 2.34 4.08
N LYS A 220 16.94 2.16 4.68
CA LYS A 220 18.10 1.54 4.00
C LYS A 220 17.82 0.13 3.47
N ILE A 221 17.14 -0.70 4.27
CA ILE A 221 16.73 -2.05 3.83
C ILE A 221 15.79 -1.96 2.62
N ARG A 222 14.83 -1.03 2.64
CA ARG A 222 13.87 -0.85 1.56
C ARG A 222 14.53 -0.34 0.29
N GLU A 223 15.32 0.71 0.36
CA GLU A 223 16.08 1.26 -0.78
C GLU A 223 17.05 0.24 -1.38
N GLY A 224 17.62 -0.63 -0.56
CA GLY A 224 18.48 -1.73 -1.03
C GLY A 224 17.73 -2.80 -1.84
N LYS A 225 16.41 -2.91 -1.68
CA LYS A 225 15.58 -3.96 -2.30
C LYS A 225 14.57 -3.44 -3.33
N LEU A 226 14.00 -2.26 -3.10
CA LEU A 226 12.89 -1.72 -3.90
C LEU A 226 13.41 -0.59 -4.78
N PRO A 227 13.01 -0.53 -6.05
CA PRO A 227 13.33 0.62 -6.90
C PRO A 227 12.51 1.85 -6.47
N ASP A 228 13.15 3.02 -6.49
CA ASP A 228 12.43 4.29 -6.34
C ASP A 228 11.49 4.48 -7.55
N PRO A 229 10.18 4.63 -7.34
CA PRO A 229 9.23 4.84 -8.44
C PRO A 229 9.52 6.08 -9.30
N LYS A 230 10.20 7.08 -8.74
CA LYS A 230 10.62 8.28 -9.48
C LYS A 230 11.76 7.99 -10.48
N VAL A 231 12.51 6.93 -10.23
CA VAL A 231 13.63 6.49 -11.11
C VAL A 231 13.18 5.38 -12.05
N GLN A 232 12.44 4.42 -11.52
CA GLN A 232 11.90 3.29 -12.28
C GLN A 232 10.47 3.00 -11.86
N GLY A 233 9.52 3.33 -12.72
CA GLY A 233 8.09 3.22 -12.44
C GLY A 233 7.71 1.81 -11.96
N ASN A 234 6.99 1.74 -10.85
CA ASN A 234 6.50 0.50 -10.25
C ASN A 234 5.37 0.80 -9.22
N ALA A 235 4.70 -0.22 -8.72
CA ALA A 235 3.70 -0.09 -7.66
C ALA A 235 4.06 -0.94 -6.42
N GLY A 236 5.37 -1.04 -6.10
CA GLY A 236 5.84 -1.87 -5.00
C GLY A 236 5.65 -3.36 -5.27
N SER A 237 5.27 -4.12 -4.24
CA SER A 237 4.95 -5.54 -4.39
C SER A 237 3.72 -5.73 -5.27
N PHE A 238 3.88 -6.38 -6.41
CA PHE A 238 2.80 -6.55 -7.38
C PHE A 238 1.83 -7.67 -7.02
N PHE A 239 2.32 -8.71 -6.34
CA PHE A 239 1.52 -9.87 -5.96
C PHE A 239 1.43 -10.02 -4.45
N MET A 240 0.29 -10.51 -3.97
CA MET A 240 0.12 -10.96 -2.59
C MET A 240 0.89 -12.27 -2.35
N ASN A 241 1.39 -12.44 -1.12
CA ASN A 241 1.90 -13.73 -0.70
C ASN A 241 0.73 -14.69 -0.48
N PRO A 242 0.66 -15.83 -1.19
CA PRO A 242 -0.43 -16.79 -1.03
C PRO A 242 -0.39 -17.46 0.33
N ILE A 243 -1.58 -17.71 0.86
CA ILE A 243 -1.80 -18.54 2.05
C ILE A 243 -2.38 -19.85 1.56
N VAL A 244 -1.70 -20.96 1.88
CA VAL A 244 -2.06 -22.29 1.42
C VAL A 244 -2.38 -23.22 2.60
N PRO A 245 -3.17 -24.29 2.39
CA PRO A 245 -3.36 -25.32 3.39
C PRO A 245 -2.02 -25.99 3.78
N ARG A 246 -1.87 -26.35 5.05
CA ARG A 246 -0.65 -26.97 5.59
C ARG A 246 -0.23 -28.21 4.81
N GLY A 247 -1.18 -29.09 4.43
CA GLY A 247 -0.85 -30.31 3.68
C GLY A 247 -0.25 -30.00 2.28
N GLN A 248 -0.73 -28.96 1.60
CA GLN A 248 -0.12 -28.52 0.33
C GLN A 248 1.28 -27.96 0.55
N PHE A 249 1.48 -27.17 1.61
CA PHE A 249 2.80 -26.67 1.99
C PHE A 249 3.78 -27.81 2.30
N GLU A 250 3.39 -28.81 3.09
CA GLU A 250 4.25 -29.93 3.48
C GLU A 250 4.68 -30.78 2.26
N ALA A 251 3.76 -30.98 1.31
CA ALA A 251 4.10 -31.63 0.04
C ALA A 251 5.15 -30.85 -0.76
N LEU A 252 5.00 -29.52 -0.84
CA LEU A 252 5.99 -28.67 -1.51
C LEU A 252 7.32 -28.59 -0.74
N LEU A 253 7.29 -28.58 0.59
CA LEU A 253 8.50 -28.52 1.41
C LEU A 253 9.36 -29.78 1.23
N ALA A 254 8.75 -30.92 0.98
CA ALA A 254 9.48 -32.16 0.65
C ALA A 254 10.28 -32.05 -0.66
N GLU A 255 9.75 -31.32 -1.64
CA GLU A 255 10.42 -31.07 -2.92
C GLU A 255 11.39 -29.87 -2.84
N TYR A 256 11.04 -28.84 -2.04
CA TYR A 256 11.81 -27.60 -1.86
C TYR A 256 12.16 -27.37 -0.39
N PRO A 257 13.11 -28.11 0.23
CA PRO A 257 13.41 -28.03 1.67
C PRO A 257 13.86 -26.65 2.17
N GLN A 258 14.34 -25.79 1.26
CA GLN A 258 14.78 -24.41 1.57
C GLN A 258 13.68 -23.37 1.33
N MET A 259 12.42 -23.79 1.08
CA MET A 259 11.32 -22.87 0.80
C MET A 259 11.01 -21.99 2.03
N PRO A 260 11.16 -20.66 1.93
CA PRO A 260 10.79 -19.76 3.01
C PRO A 260 9.28 -19.79 3.23
N HIS A 261 8.87 -19.69 4.50
CA HIS A 261 7.46 -19.73 4.85
C HIS A 261 7.19 -19.04 6.19
N TYR A 262 5.92 -18.70 6.42
CA TYR A 262 5.44 -18.12 7.68
C TYR A 262 4.17 -18.87 8.10
N VAL A 263 4.18 -19.44 9.30
CA VAL A 263 2.99 -20.09 9.87
C VAL A 263 1.95 -19.04 10.18
N VAL A 264 0.75 -19.19 9.62
CA VAL A 264 -0.39 -18.30 9.90
C VAL A 264 -1.16 -18.85 11.11
N ASP A 265 -1.48 -20.14 11.08
CA ASP A 265 -2.14 -20.90 12.14
C ASP A 265 -1.84 -22.41 11.99
N ALA A 266 -2.57 -23.23 12.73
CA ALA A 266 -2.38 -24.70 12.70
C ALA A 266 -2.64 -25.30 11.30
N GLU A 267 -3.50 -24.69 10.49
CA GLU A 267 -3.97 -25.24 9.22
C GLU A 267 -3.40 -24.51 7.99
N ARG A 268 -2.84 -23.31 8.16
CA ARG A 268 -2.47 -22.43 7.05
C ARG A 268 -1.04 -21.91 7.15
N VAL A 269 -0.39 -21.84 6.01
CA VAL A 269 0.99 -21.35 5.86
C VAL A 269 1.05 -20.34 4.72
N LYS A 270 1.73 -19.22 4.95
CA LYS A 270 1.99 -18.18 3.95
C LYS A 270 3.33 -18.41 3.29
N ILE A 271 3.36 -18.47 1.96
CA ILE A 271 4.58 -18.66 1.16
C ILE A 271 4.93 -17.34 0.46
N PRO A 272 6.20 -16.87 0.52
CA PRO A 272 6.62 -15.67 -0.20
C PRO A 272 6.51 -15.82 -1.72
N ALA A 273 5.64 -15.04 -2.35
CA ALA A 273 5.48 -15.05 -3.81
C ALA A 273 6.79 -14.66 -4.53
N ALA A 274 7.59 -13.76 -3.95
CA ALA A 274 8.90 -13.40 -4.48
C ALA A 274 9.80 -14.61 -4.70
N TRP A 275 9.83 -15.56 -3.75
CA TRP A 275 10.62 -16.77 -3.88
C TRP A 275 10.11 -17.65 -5.02
N MET A 276 8.80 -17.87 -5.13
CA MET A 276 8.23 -18.69 -6.21
C MET A 276 8.50 -18.08 -7.59
N ILE A 277 8.37 -16.76 -7.72
CA ILE A 277 8.64 -16.02 -8.96
C ILE A 277 10.14 -16.14 -9.34
N ASP A 278 11.03 -16.03 -8.36
CA ASP A 278 12.48 -16.22 -8.54
C ASP A 278 12.82 -17.65 -8.97
N GLN A 279 12.20 -18.67 -8.33
CA GLN A 279 12.35 -20.08 -8.72
C GLN A 279 11.81 -20.38 -10.13
N CYS A 280 10.88 -19.59 -10.65
CA CYS A 280 10.44 -19.64 -12.04
C CYS A 280 11.40 -18.87 -12.98
N GLY A 281 12.45 -18.26 -12.44
CA GLY A 281 13.48 -17.56 -13.19
C GLY A 281 13.02 -16.23 -13.79
N TRP A 282 12.03 -15.57 -13.22
CA TRP A 282 11.51 -14.28 -13.70
C TRP A 282 12.32 -13.07 -13.22
N LYS A 283 13.05 -13.19 -12.13
CA LYS A 283 13.83 -12.09 -11.56
C LYS A 283 14.79 -11.48 -12.60
N GLY A 284 14.71 -10.18 -12.79
CA GLY A 284 15.50 -9.44 -13.79
C GLY A 284 15.09 -9.65 -15.25
N LYS A 285 14.04 -10.45 -15.55
CA LYS A 285 13.56 -10.66 -16.92
C LYS A 285 12.59 -9.58 -17.37
N ARG A 286 12.49 -9.40 -18.68
CA ARG A 286 11.59 -8.46 -19.34
C ARG A 286 10.67 -9.19 -20.33
N LEU A 287 9.48 -8.61 -20.51
CA LEU A 287 8.56 -8.93 -21.59
C LEU A 287 8.11 -7.60 -22.22
N GLY A 288 8.66 -7.26 -23.39
CA GLY A 288 8.53 -5.92 -23.95
C GLY A 288 9.15 -4.84 -23.07
N ASN A 289 8.40 -3.78 -22.79
CA ASN A 289 8.81 -2.67 -21.95
C ASN A 289 8.47 -2.87 -20.46
N ALA A 290 7.78 -3.95 -20.11
CA ALA A 290 7.57 -4.35 -18.72
C ALA A 290 8.65 -5.35 -18.25
N GLY A 291 9.02 -5.30 -16.97
CA GLY A 291 10.03 -6.19 -16.42
C GLY A 291 9.78 -6.58 -14.97
N VAL A 292 10.55 -7.55 -14.50
CA VAL A 292 10.67 -7.91 -13.10
C VAL A 292 11.97 -7.32 -12.56
N HIS A 293 11.89 -6.62 -11.44
CA HIS A 293 13.07 -5.97 -10.84
C HIS A 293 14.15 -7.00 -10.48
N ASP A 294 15.42 -6.64 -10.69
CA ASP A 294 16.57 -7.53 -10.56
C ASP A 294 16.93 -7.89 -9.11
N LYS A 295 16.54 -7.06 -8.13
CA LYS A 295 16.77 -7.32 -6.69
C LYS A 295 15.55 -7.89 -5.98
N GLN A 296 14.33 -7.65 -6.50
CA GLN A 296 13.07 -8.06 -5.86
C GLN A 296 12.09 -8.60 -6.90
N ALA A 297 11.95 -9.91 -6.96
CA ALA A 297 11.10 -10.60 -7.95
C ALA A 297 9.60 -10.28 -7.80
N LEU A 298 9.18 -9.71 -6.65
CA LEU A 298 7.80 -9.31 -6.41
C LEU A 298 7.42 -7.97 -7.06
N VAL A 299 8.42 -7.19 -7.51
CA VAL A 299 8.21 -5.86 -8.08
C VAL A 299 8.25 -5.93 -9.60
N LEU A 300 7.12 -5.60 -10.22
CA LEU A 300 7.05 -5.37 -11.66
C LEU A 300 7.36 -3.91 -11.95
N VAL A 301 8.13 -3.67 -13.00
CA VAL A 301 8.67 -2.34 -13.33
C VAL A 301 8.33 -1.94 -14.75
N ASN A 302 8.13 -0.64 -14.94
CA ASN A 302 8.19 0.02 -16.23
C ASN A 302 9.66 0.17 -16.62
N ALA A 303 10.11 -0.59 -17.60
CA ALA A 303 11.50 -0.58 -18.05
C ALA A 303 11.78 0.48 -19.13
N GLY A 304 10.83 1.40 -19.33
CA GLY A 304 10.85 2.50 -20.29
C GLY A 304 9.73 2.41 -21.33
N GLY A 305 8.67 3.23 -21.14
CA GLY A 305 7.51 3.30 -22.03
C GLY A 305 6.59 2.08 -22.01
N ALA A 306 6.54 1.35 -20.90
CA ALA A 306 5.59 0.25 -20.74
C ALA A 306 4.15 0.74 -20.69
N THR A 307 3.26 0.02 -21.35
CA THR A 307 1.80 0.20 -21.22
C THR A 307 1.24 -0.66 -20.10
N GLY A 308 0.04 -0.30 -19.59
CA GLY A 308 -0.64 -1.11 -18.60
C GLY A 308 -0.90 -2.54 -19.08
N GLU A 309 -1.23 -2.71 -20.37
CA GLU A 309 -1.43 -4.04 -20.96
C GLU A 309 -0.15 -4.88 -21.01
N GLU A 310 1.02 -4.27 -21.24
CA GLU A 310 2.30 -4.99 -21.20
C GLU A 310 2.60 -5.51 -19.78
N VAL A 311 2.32 -4.69 -18.76
CA VAL A 311 2.48 -5.10 -17.35
C VAL A 311 1.50 -6.22 -16.99
N ILE A 312 0.24 -6.14 -17.45
CA ILE A 312 -0.76 -7.19 -17.23
C ILE A 312 -0.31 -8.51 -17.88
N ARG A 313 0.11 -8.47 -19.14
CA ARG A 313 0.62 -9.67 -19.85
C ARG A 313 1.82 -10.29 -19.14
N LEU A 314 2.74 -9.47 -18.62
CA LEU A 314 3.86 -9.97 -17.81
C LEU A 314 3.35 -10.64 -16.54
N SER A 315 2.39 -10.01 -15.83
CA SER A 315 1.83 -10.56 -14.60
C SER A 315 1.14 -11.90 -14.83
N GLU A 316 0.37 -12.05 -15.92
CA GLU A 316 -0.29 -13.29 -16.31
C GLU A 316 0.71 -14.42 -16.65
N ALA A 317 1.78 -14.08 -17.36
CA ALA A 317 2.86 -15.02 -17.67
C ALA A 317 3.55 -15.53 -16.38
N ILE A 318 3.77 -14.64 -15.41
CA ILE A 318 4.33 -14.98 -14.10
C ILE A 318 3.35 -15.89 -13.32
N GLN A 319 2.07 -15.50 -13.24
CA GLN A 319 1.04 -16.29 -12.57
C GLN A 319 0.94 -17.72 -13.14
N LYS A 320 0.95 -17.83 -14.47
CA LYS A 320 0.96 -19.12 -15.16
C LYS A 320 2.19 -19.94 -14.80
N SER A 321 3.39 -19.34 -14.85
CA SER A 321 4.64 -20.04 -14.52
C SER A 321 4.67 -20.55 -13.08
N VAL A 322 4.17 -19.75 -12.14
CA VAL A 322 4.08 -20.15 -10.72
C VAL A 322 3.07 -21.27 -10.55
N PHE A 323 1.91 -21.18 -11.18
CA PHE A 323 0.90 -22.23 -11.13
C PHE A 323 1.38 -23.54 -11.75
N ASP A 324 2.00 -23.49 -12.92
CA ASP A 324 2.53 -24.67 -13.63
C ASP A 324 3.61 -25.39 -12.79
N LYS A 325 4.43 -24.64 -12.03
CA LYS A 325 5.52 -25.20 -11.25
C LYS A 325 5.12 -25.66 -9.85
N PHE A 326 4.26 -24.90 -9.15
CA PHE A 326 3.96 -25.12 -7.72
C PHE A 326 2.51 -25.54 -7.45
N GLY A 327 1.61 -25.48 -8.45
CA GLY A 327 0.18 -25.67 -8.26
C GLY A 327 -0.47 -24.58 -7.39
N ILE A 328 0.21 -23.44 -7.20
CA ILE A 328 -0.26 -22.32 -6.38
C ILE A 328 -0.64 -21.15 -7.28
N ARG A 329 -1.83 -20.59 -7.04
CA ARG A 329 -2.26 -19.34 -7.69
C ARG A 329 -1.79 -18.16 -6.85
N ILE A 330 -1.08 -17.21 -7.47
CA ILE A 330 -0.77 -15.90 -6.91
C ILE A 330 -1.67 -14.85 -7.53
N SER A 331 -2.10 -13.87 -6.73
CA SER A 331 -3.02 -12.82 -7.18
C SER A 331 -2.33 -11.45 -7.11
N PRO A 332 -2.59 -10.55 -8.07
CA PRO A 332 -2.12 -9.17 -7.96
C PRO A 332 -2.67 -8.49 -6.71
N GLU A 333 -1.83 -7.72 -6.04
CA GLU A 333 -2.21 -6.75 -4.99
C GLU A 333 -2.57 -5.40 -5.62
N VAL A 334 -1.95 -5.10 -6.76
CA VAL A 334 -2.16 -3.87 -7.55
C VAL A 334 -3.54 -3.90 -8.20
N ASN A 335 -4.25 -2.77 -8.11
CA ASN A 335 -5.57 -2.62 -8.71
C ASN A 335 -5.44 -2.21 -10.18
N PHE A 336 -6.09 -2.95 -11.07
CA PHE A 336 -6.17 -2.64 -12.50
C PHE A 336 -7.36 -1.72 -12.75
N ILE A 337 -7.08 -0.59 -13.39
CA ILE A 337 -8.06 0.47 -13.71
C ILE A 337 -8.28 0.51 -15.23
#